data_746a573797e8f113482c196d9b361aab
#
_entry.id   746a573797e8f113482c196d9b361aab
#
_cell.length_a   1.000
_cell.length_b   1.000
_cell.length_c   1.000
_cell.angle_alpha   90.00
_cell.angle_beta   90.00
_cell.angle_gamma   90.00
#
_symmetry.space_group_name_H-M   'P 1'
#
loop_
_entity.id
_entity.type
_entity.pdbx_description
1 polymer ?
#
loop_
_entity_poly.entity_id
_entity_poly.type
_entity_poly.pdbx_seq_one_letter_code
_entity_poly.pdbx_strand_id
1 'polypeptide(L)'
;MTLGADDQEELFRDFARDVSGGESALMVQVNTLIVNPPTTLEDIGYYGLENAPHPERTLRGIISALTEAGHLLCAEDKYIYEFPLVLMEEGLADAGDNPEGLDLRRIVEAVDWDAGEQPDWTTFKQTFADHTRQVEQAVARTGNRLLSVQLPLGDTLHFWVAPEDMAKRWQGTTLYSGPSTVKFSRSPKVTIKITSPDWINYWSFLTYAFRIPKEHNALPEGLDH
;
A
#
# COMPACT_ATOMS: atom_id res chain seq x y z
N MET A 1 -7.84 0.43 22.55
CA MET A 1 -9.28 0.39 22.83
C MET A 1 -9.90 -0.41 21.69
N THR A 2 -10.66 -1.47 21.95
CA THR A 2 -11.30 -2.27 20.89
C THR A 2 -12.68 -1.64 20.67
N LEU A 3 -12.98 -1.25 19.42
CA LEU A 3 -14.30 -0.74 19.04
C LEU A 3 -15.38 -1.81 19.26
N GLY A 4 -16.61 -1.39 19.54
CA GLY A 4 -17.78 -2.25 19.46
C GLY A 4 -18.01 -2.76 18.03
N ALA A 5 -18.79 -3.82 17.85
CA ALA A 5 -19.03 -4.38 16.51
C ALA A 5 -19.71 -3.35 15.59
N ASP A 6 -20.71 -2.66 16.08
CA ASP A 6 -21.46 -1.65 15.31
C ASP A 6 -20.56 -0.45 14.92
N ASP A 7 -19.71 0.03 15.85
CA ASP A 7 -18.75 1.10 15.60
C ASP A 7 -17.68 0.69 14.56
N GLN A 8 -17.29 -0.59 14.57
CA GLN A 8 -16.34 -1.15 13.63
C GLN A 8 -16.93 -1.22 12.21
N GLU A 9 -18.18 -1.63 12.08
CA GLU A 9 -18.87 -1.67 10.80
C GLU A 9 -19.11 -0.27 10.22
N GLU A 10 -19.44 0.71 11.08
CA GLU A 10 -19.59 2.10 10.66
C GLU A 10 -18.27 2.67 10.16
N LEU A 11 -17.16 2.40 10.86
CA LEU A 11 -15.81 2.79 10.43
C LEU A 11 -15.49 2.22 9.05
N PHE A 12 -15.85 0.96 8.77
CA PHE A 12 -15.63 0.33 7.46
C PHE A 12 -16.47 0.99 6.35
N ARG A 13 -17.74 1.32 6.64
CA ARG A 13 -18.61 2.03 5.71
C ARG A 13 -18.08 3.43 5.41
N ASP A 14 -17.63 4.14 6.43
CA ASP A 14 -17.08 5.49 6.28
C ASP A 14 -15.78 5.46 5.46
N PHE A 15 -14.88 4.52 5.76
CA PHE A 15 -13.67 4.33 4.97
C PHE A 15 -13.99 4.06 3.49
N ALA A 16 -14.85 3.09 3.22
CA ALA A 16 -15.22 2.73 1.85
C ALA A 16 -15.90 3.90 1.12
N ARG A 17 -16.77 4.65 1.82
CA ARG A 17 -17.44 5.83 1.27
C ARG A 17 -16.45 6.91 0.89
N ASP A 18 -15.51 7.22 1.77
CA ASP A 18 -14.54 8.30 1.54
C ASP A 18 -13.54 7.91 0.44
N VAL A 19 -13.12 6.65 0.37
CA VAL A 19 -12.22 6.15 -0.68
C VAL A 19 -12.90 6.15 -2.05
N SER A 20 -14.18 5.72 -2.13
CA SER A 20 -14.92 5.58 -3.40
C SER A 20 -15.70 6.84 -3.80
N GLY A 21 -15.65 7.92 -3.01
CA GLY A 21 -16.53 9.07 -3.23
C GLY A 21 -18.01 8.74 -3.06
N GLY A 22 -18.34 7.65 -2.38
CA GLY A 22 -19.72 7.21 -2.13
C GLY A 22 -20.39 6.53 -3.32
N GLU A 23 -19.63 5.92 -4.20
CA GLU A 23 -20.17 5.18 -5.36
C GLU A 23 -21.23 4.16 -4.92
N SER A 24 -22.45 4.31 -5.42
CA SER A 24 -23.62 3.57 -4.94
C SER A 24 -23.49 2.04 -5.12
N ALA A 25 -22.97 1.59 -6.27
CA ALA A 25 -22.79 0.17 -6.55
C ALA A 25 -21.81 -0.47 -5.57
N LEU A 26 -20.68 0.21 -5.33
CA LEU A 26 -19.67 -0.25 -4.39
C LEU A 26 -20.17 -0.23 -2.94
N MET A 27 -20.94 0.78 -2.54
CA MET A 27 -21.53 0.82 -1.20
C MET A 27 -22.55 -0.31 -0.95
N VAL A 28 -23.28 -0.77 -1.98
CA VAL A 28 -24.12 -1.98 -1.89
C VAL A 28 -23.25 -3.22 -1.68
N GLN A 29 -22.14 -3.35 -2.41
CA GLN A 29 -21.19 -4.45 -2.22
C GLN A 29 -20.56 -4.42 -0.82
N VAL A 30 -20.15 -3.27 -0.32
CA VAL A 30 -19.61 -3.08 1.04
C VAL A 30 -20.60 -3.55 2.10
N ASN A 31 -21.88 -3.18 1.99
CA ASN A 31 -22.91 -3.65 2.92
C ASN A 31 -23.10 -5.17 2.85
N THR A 32 -22.98 -5.76 1.68
CA THR A 32 -23.01 -7.22 1.51
C THR A 32 -21.84 -7.90 2.19
N LEU A 33 -20.63 -7.36 2.02
CA LEU A 33 -19.40 -7.86 2.66
C LEU A 33 -19.41 -7.74 4.17
N ILE A 34 -20.06 -6.73 4.73
CA ILE A 34 -20.24 -6.56 6.19
C ILE A 34 -21.10 -7.71 6.76
N VAL A 35 -22.16 -8.07 6.06
CA VAL A 35 -23.08 -9.15 6.51
C VAL A 35 -22.49 -10.53 6.22
N ASN A 36 -21.84 -10.69 5.05
CA ASN A 36 -21.33 -11.97 4.57
C ASN A 36 -19.91 -11.82 4.01
N PRO A 37 -18.91 -11.74 4.87
CA PRO A 37 -17.52 -11.55 4.44
C PRO A 37 -16.97 -12.78 3.71
N PRO A 38 -16.05 -12.60 2.77
CA PRO A 38 -15.46 -13.67 1.99
C PRO A 38 -14.68 -14.65 2.89
N THR A 39 -14.57 -15.88 2.45
CA THR A 39 -13.73 -16.91 3.09
C THR A 39 -12.43 -17.15 2.35
N THR A 40 -12.34 -16.68 1.11
CA THR A 40 -11.14 -16.70 0.25
C THR A 40 -11.02 -15.38 -0.47
N LEU A 41 -9.81 -14.93 -0.72
CA LEU A 41 -9.47 -13.78 -1.55
C LEU A 41 -8.25 -14.19 -2.39
N GLU A 42 -8.51 -14.93 -3.47
CA GLU A 42 -7.45 -15.50 -4.32
C GLU A 42 -6.64 -14.40 -5.03
N ASP A 43 -7.31 -13.34 -5.44
CA ASP A 43 -6.71 -12.25 -6.22
C ASP A 43 -5.70 -11.38 -5.43
N ILE A 44 -5.74 -11.43 -4.10
CA ILE A 44 -4.78 -10.72 -3.24
C ILE A 44 -3.88 -11.65 -2.43
N GLY A 45 -3.74 -12.92 -2.87
CA GLY A 45 -2.77 -13.87 -2.31
C GLY A 45 -3.05 -14.35 -0.88
N TYR A 46 -4.27 -14.12 -0.34
CA TYR A 46 -4.62 -14.52 1.02
C TYR A 46 -5.25 -15.90 1.09
N TYR A 47 -4.44 -16.87 1.45
CA TYR A 47 -4.89 -18.22 1.79
C TYR A 47 -5.19 -18.33 3.29
N GLY A 48 -6.28 -19.02 3.64
CA GLY A 48 -6.65 -19.29 5.04
C GLY A 48 -7.49 -18.18 5.69
N LEU A 49 -8.12 -17.33 4.89
CA LEU A 49 -8.99 -16.26 5.38
C LEU A 49 -10.23 -16.81 6.11
N GLU A 50 -10.63 -18.05 5.81
CA GLU A 50 -11.74 -18.73 6.49
C GLU A 50 -11.57 -18.83 8.01
N ASN A 51 -10.30 -18.78 8.49
CA ASN A 51 -9.99 -18.82 9.92
C ASN A 51 -9.87 -17.42 10.54
N ALA A 52 -9.88 -16.35 9.73
CA ALA A 52 -9.78 -14.99 10.24
C ALA A 52 -11.07 -14.55 10.91
N PRO A 53 -11.00 -13.68 11.96
CA PRO A 53 -12.19 -13.09 12.57
C PRO A 53 -13.05 -12.35 11.55
N HIS A 54 -14.36 -12.34 11.79
CA HIS A 54 -15.34 -11.69 10.92
C HIS A 54 -14.93 -10.26 10.51
N PRO A 55 -14.54 -9.33 11.42
CA PRO A 55 -14.16 -7.98 11.01
C PRO A 55 -12.91 -7.93 10.13
N GLU A 56 -11.93 -8.82 10.33
CA GLU A 56 -10.75 -8.89 9.47
C GLU A 56 -11.13 -9.32 8.05
N ARG A 57 -11.97 -10.36 7.92
CA ARG A 57 -12.46 -10.84 6.61
C ARG A 57 -13.25 -9.76 5.88
N THR A 58 -14.14 -9.08 6.61
CA THR A 58 -14.94 -7.96 6.08
C THR A 58 -14.03 -6.87 5.51
N LEU A 59 -13.07 -6.40 6.29
CA LEU A 59 -12.19 -5.31 5.88
C LEU A 59 -11.32 -5.70 4.68
N ARG A 60 -10.77 -6.92 4.67
CA ARG A 60 -10.01 -7.41 3.52
C ARG A 60 -10.86 -7.52 2.26
N GLY A 61 -12.11 -7.98 2.39
CA GLY A 61 -13.07 -7.99 1.27
C GLY A 61 -13.38 -6.59 0.75
N ILE A 62 -13.52 -5.61 1.63
CA ILE A 62 -13.73 -4.20 1.25
C ILE A 62 -12.51 -3.64 0.52
N ILE A 63 -11.29 -3.91 1.01
CA ILE A 63 -10.05 -3.45 0.36
C ILE A 63 -9.92 -4.08 -1.04
N SER A 64 -10.23 -5.39 -1.19
CA SER A 64 -10.26 -6.05 -2.49
C SER A 64 -11.26 -5.36 -3.44
N ALA A 65 -12.49 -5.15 -3.00
CA ALA A 65 -13.51 -4.50 -3.81
C ALA A 65 -13.13 -3.07 -4.23
N LEU A 66 -12.52 -2.30 -3.33
CA LEU A 66 -12.01 -0.96 -3.63
C LEU A 66 -10.86 -0.98 -4.65
N THR A 67 -9.99 -2.00 -4.57
CA THR A 67 -8.88 -2.21 -5.50
C THR A 67 -9.40 -2.62 -6.88
N GLU A 68 -10.32 -3.58 -6.95
CA GLU A 68 -10.95 -4.03 -8.20
C GLU A 68 -11.70 -2.90 -8.92
N ALA A 69 -12.30 -1.99 -8.14
CA ALA A 69 -12.98 -0.81 -8.66
C ALA A 69 -12.01 0.34 -9.04
N GLY A 70 -10.70 0.20 -8.81
CA GLY A 70 -9.70 1.22 -9.13
C GLY A 70 -9.61 2.39 -8.15
N HIS A 71 -10.28 2.31 -6.99
CA HIS A 71 -10.21 3.36 -5.96
C HIS A 71 -9.01 3.22 -5.03
N LEU A 72 -8.48 2.01 -4.89
CA LEU A 72 -7.17 1.75 -4.31
C LEU A 72 -6.25 1.23 -5.40
N LEU A 73 -5.05 1.72 -5.44
CA LEU A 73 -4.01 1.20 -6.31
C LEU A 73 -3.28 0.07 -5.59
N CYS A 74 -2.92 -0.97 -6.32
CA CYS A 74 -2.10 -2.03 -5.77
C CYS A 74 -0.77 -2.12 -6.52
N ALA A 75 0.28 -2.47 -5.80
CA ALA A 75 1.58 -2.77 -6.35
C ALA A 75 2.06 -4.11 -5.79
N GLU A 76 2.20 -5.08 -6.68
CA GLU A 76 2.78 -6.38 -6.33
C GLU A 76 4.31 -6.29 -6.23
N ASP A 77 4.92 -7.18 -5.45
CA ASP A 77 6.36 -7.24 -5.24
C ASP A 77 7.16 -7.28 -6.56
N LYS A 78 6.64 -7.99 -7.57
CA LYS A 78 7.28 -8.16 -8.89
C LYS A 78 7.25 -6.91 -9.76
N TYR A 79 6.25 -6.04 -9.57
CA TYR A 79 5.98 -4.88 -10.42
C TYR A 79 6.06 -3.57 -9.64
N ILE A 80 6.63 -3.61 -8.45
CA ILE A 80 6.70 -2.46 -7.53
C ILE A 80 7.35 -1.23 -8.17
N TYR A 81 8.29 -1.43 -9.09
CA TYR A 81 8.98 -0.38 -9.81
C TYR A 81 8.09 0.36 -10.85
N GLU A 82 6.97 -0.26 -11.24
CA GLU A 82 6.03 0.35 -12.19
C GLU A 82 5.02 1.27 -11.51
N PHE A 83 4.84 1.15 -10.20
CA PHE A 83 3.83 1.89 -9.46
C PHE A 83 3.84 3.42 -9.70
N PRO A 84 4.99 4.13 -9.72
CA PRO A 84 4.99 5.57 -10.00
C PRO A 84 4.55 5.91 -11.43
N LEU A 85 4.79 5.02 -12.39
CA LEU A 85 4.33 5.20 -13.77
C LEU A 85 2.81 5.07 -13.85
N VAL A 86 2.22 4.11 -13.14
CA VAL A 86 0.76 3.96 -13.03
C VAL A 86 0.12 5.23 -12.45
N LEU A 87 0.72 5.84 -11.43
CA LEU A 87 0.24 7.11 -10.88
C LEU A 87 0.18 8.23 -11.94
N MET A 88 1.17 8.30 -12.82
CA MET A 88 1.19 9.29 -13.91
C MET A 88 0.18 8.98 -15.01
N GLU A 89 0.09 7.72 -15.42
CA GLU A 89 -0.83 7.27 -16.48
C GLU A 89 -2.30 7.50 -16.09
N GLU A 90 -2.61 7.29 -14.82
CA GLU A 90 -3.94 7.54 -14.24
C GLU A 90 -4.18 9.04 -13.91
N GLY A 91 -3.22 9.92 -14.15
CA GLY A 91 -3.33 11.35 -13.85
C GLY A 91 -3.33 11.68 -12.35
N LEU A 92 -2.90 10.75 -11.52
CA LEU A 92 -2.85 10.88 -10.06
C LEU A 92 -1.54 11.51 -9.56
N ALA A 93 -0.56 11.66 -10.44
CA ALA A 93 0.69 12.35 -10.17
C ALA A 93 1.07 13.26 -11.34
N ASP A 94 1.56 14.45 -11.02
CA ASP A 94 2.12 15.41 -11.98
C ASP A 94 3.63 15.47 -11.80
N ALA A 95 4.37 14.86 -12.72
CA ALA A 95 5.83 14.84 -12.70
C ALA A 95 6.48 16.21 -13.02
N GLY A 96 5.71 17.17 -13.55
CA GLY A 96 6.23 18.44 -14.05
C GLY A 96 7.25 18.24 -15.16
N ASP A 97 8.38 18.90 -15.05
CA ASP A 97 9.45 18.87 -16.07
C ASP A 97 10.36 17.64 -15.97
N ASN A 98 10.14 16.75 -14.98
CA ASN A 98 11.00 15.59 -14.73
C ASN A 98 10.20 14.25 -14.61
N PRO A 99 9.53 13.80 -15.69
CA PRO A 99 8.85 12.52 -15.66
C PRO A 99 9.81 11.33 -15.48
N GLU A 100 11.03 11.46 -15.94
CA GLU A 100 12.05 10.40 -15.82
C GLU A 100 12.47 10.15 -14.36
N GLY A 101 12.38 11.16 -13.50
CA GLY A 101 12.67 11.02 -12.07
C GLY A 101 11.70 10.15 -11.31
N LEU A 102 10.55 9.83 -11.90
CA LEU A 102 9.57 8.89 -11.33
C LEU A 102 9.75 7.45 -11.84
N ASP A 103 10.57 7.22 -12.87
CA ASP A 103 10.83 5.88 -13.40
C ASP A 103 11.92 5.16 -12.59
N LEU A 104 11.51 4.39 -11.60
CA LEU A 104 12.42 3.63 -10.76
C LEU A 104 13.19 2.56 -11.55
N ARG A 105 12.66 2.04 -12.68
CA ARG A 105 13.39 1.10 -13.53
C ARG A 105 14.70 1.67 -14.02
N ARG A 106 14.73 2.93 -14.45
CA ARG A 106 15.96 3.58 -14.90
C ARG A 106 17.04 3.66 -13.84
N ILE A 107 16.63 3.84 -12.58
CA ILE A 107 17.54 3.87 -11.44
C ILE A 107 18.15 2.49 -11.22
N VAL A 108 17.34 1.44 -11.36
CA VAL A 108 17.75 0.05 -11.16
C VAL A 108 18.57 -0.46 -12.37
N GLU A 109 18.14 -0.16 -13.60
CA GLU A 109 18.83 -0.53 -14.83
C GLU A 109 20.17 0.19 -15.00
N ALA A 110 20.33 1.37 -14.41
CA ALA A 110 21.60 2.09 -14.39
C ALA A 110 22.67 1.40 -13.52
N VAL A 111 22.26 0.45 -12.68
CA VAL A 111 23.17 -0.39 -11.92
C VAL A 111 23.60 -1.57 -12.79
N ASP A 112 24.88 -1.60 -13.18
CA ASP A 112 25.44 -2.75 -13.91
C ASP A 112 25.67 -3.93 -12.94
N TRP A 113 24.66 -4.79 -12.84
CA TRP A 113 24.65 -5.96 -11.95
C TRP A 113 25.65 -7.04 -12.37
N ASP A 114 26.13 -7.02 -13.63
CA ASP A 114 27.00 -8.01 -14.23
C ASP A 114 28.48 -7.60 -14.26
N ALA A 115 28.80 -6.34 -13.98
CA ALA A 115 30.16 -5.79 -14.10
C ALA A 115 31.17 -6.36 -13.12
N GLY A 116 30.76 -7.20 -12.17
CA GLY A 116 31.64 -7.75 -11.12
C GLY A 116 32.13 -6.71 -10.08
N GLU A 117 31.86 -5.44 -10.30
CA GLU A 117 32.00 -4.38 -9.32
C GLU A 117 30.70 -4.24 -8.56
N GLN A 118 30.80 -4.11 -7.24
CA GLN A 118 29.59 -3.87 -6.44
C GLN A 118 29.02 -2.48 -6.75
N PRO A 119 27.70 -2.35 -6.93
CA PRO A 119 27.07 -1.05 -7.09
C PRO A 119 27.40 -0.14 -5.91
N ASP A 120 27.43 1.17 -6.15
CA ASP A 120 27.49 2.13 -5.04
C ASP A 120 26.13 2.16 -4.33
N TRP A 121 25.97 1.28 -3.35
CA TRP A 121 24.77 1.14 -2.55
C TRP A 121 24.38 2.41 -1.81
N THR A 122 25.33 3.27 -1.48
CA THR A 122 25.06 4.55 -0.82
C THR A 122 24.33 5.49 -1.78
N THR A 123 24.87 5.62 -2.99
CA THR A 123 24.23 6.40 -4.05
C THR A 123 22.86 5.82 -4.41
N PHE A 124 22.74 4.49 -4.53
CA PHE A 124 21.45 3.85 -4.82
C PHE A 124 20.40 4.15 -3.75
N LYS A 125 20.74 4.04 -2.46
CA LYS A 125 19.84 4.37 -1.35
C LYS A 125 19.42 5.85 -1.37
N GLN A 126 20.36 6.75 -1.60
CA GLN A 126 20.05 8.17 -1.68
C GLN A 126 19.12 8.47 -2.86
N THR A 127 19.38 7.86 -4.01
CA THR A 127 18.52 7.98 -5.20
C THR A 127 17.12 7.46 -4.94
N PHE A 128 16.99 6.35 -4.22
CA PHE A 128 15.68 5.83 -3.82
C PHE A 128 14.94 6.79 -2.88
N ALA A 129 15.63 7.35 -1.85
CA ALA A 129 15.02 8.32 -0.95
C ALA A 129 14.61 9.62 -1.68
N ASP A 130 15.38 10.04 -2.68
CA ASP A 130 15.01 11.17 -3.52
C ASP A 130 13.81 10.85 -4.42
N HIS A 131 13.76 9.63 -4.96
CA HIS A 131 12.66 9.14 -5.75
C HIS A 131 11.36 9.13 -4.96
N THR A 132 11.31 8.58 -3.74
CA THR A 132 10.08 8.56 -2.92
C THR A 132 9.56 9.96 -2.65
N ARG A 133 10.45 10.91 -2.35
CA ARG A 133 10.09 12.32 -2.18
C ARG A 133 9.53 12.94 -3.47
N GLN A 134 10.10 12.59 -4.64
CA GLN A 134 9.59 13.06 -5.93
C GLN A 134 8.19 12.50 -6.23
N VAL A 135 7.93 11.23 -5.93
CA VAL A 135 6.60 10.63 -6.06
C VAL A 135 5.58 11.36 -5.20
N GLU A 136 5.87 11.57 -3.92
CA GLU A 136 4.97 12.30 -3.03
C GLU A 136 4.72 13.74 -3.50
N GLN A 137 5.75 14.43 -3.98
CA GLN A 137 5.61 15.78 -4.52
C GLN A 137 4.79 15.80 -5.82
N ALA A 138 4.96 14.79 -6.69
CA ALA A 138 4.18 14.66 -7.91
C ALA A 138 2.69 14.45 -7.62
N VAL A 139 2.36 13.63 -6.62
CA VAL A 139 0.98 13.49 -6.14
C VAL A 139 0.49 14.78 -5.50
N ALA A 140 1.30 15.46 -4.68
CA ALA A 140 0.89 16.71 -4.02
C ALA A 140 0.59 17.83 -5.01
N ARG A 141 1.24 17.86 -6.20
CA ARG A 141 0.94 18.86 -7.26
C ARG A 141 -0.48 18.70 -7.82
N THR A 142 -1.09 17.52 -7.72
CA THR A 142 -2.51 17.30 -8.08
C THR A 142 -3.50 17.70 -6.97
N GLY A 143 -3.01 18.22 -5.84
CA GLY A 143 -3.84 18.57 -4.67
C GLY A 143 -4.19 17.38 -3.77
N ASN A 144 -3.52 16.26 -3.98
CA ASN A 144 -3.75 15.01 -3.26
C ASN A 144 -2.56 14.62 -2.38
N ARG A 145 -2.75 13.59 -1.57
CA ARG A 145 -1.69 12.90 -0.82
C ARG A 145 -1.72 11.41 -1.08
N LEU A 146 -0.54 10.82 -1.12
CA LEU A 146 -0.40 9.38 -1.16
C LEU A 146 -0.47 8.82 0.26
N LEU A 147 -1.31 7.83 0.46
CA LEU A 147 -1.44 7.07 1.70
C LEU A 147 -1.27 5.57 1.39
N SER A 148 -0.88 4.80 2.39
CA SER A 148 -0.89 3.34 2.33
C SER A 148 -1.95 2.75 3.24
N VAL A 149 -2.65 1.72 2.75
CA VAL A 149 -3.45 0.82 3.57
C VAL A 149 -2.58 -0.38 3.91
N GLN A 150 -1.99 -0.37 5.11
CA GLN A 150 -1.07 -1.43 5.52
C GLN A 150 -1.84 -2.70 5.84
N LEU A 151 -1.70 -3.71 4.98
CA LEU A 151 -2.20 -5.07 5.16
C LEU A 151 -1.02 -5.97 5.54
N PRO A 152 -0.95 -6.46 6.78
CA PRO A 152 0.09 -7.41 7.13
C PRO A 152 -0.10 -8.74 6.39
N LEU A 153 1.01 -9.36 6.00
CA LEU A 153 1.07 -10.69 5.38
C LEU A 153 0.60 -10.78 3.91
N GLY A 154 0.77 -9.74 3.13
CA GLY A 154 0.52 -9.76 1.69
C GLY A 154 1.78 -9.45 0.88
N ASP A 155 1.81 -9.96 -0.34
CA ASP A 155 2.83 -9.65 -1.34
C ASP A 155 2.45 -8.41 -2.16
N THR A 156 1.47 -7.66 -1.66
CA THR A 156 0.87 -6.51 -2.35
C THR A 156 0.80 -5.33 -1.41
N LEU A 157 1.24 -4.17 -1.89
CA LEU A 157 1.04 -2.89 -1.23
C LEU A 157 -0.21 -2.21 -1.80
N HIS A 158 -1.02 -1.63 -0.92
CA HIS A 158 -2.21 -0.89 -1.31
C HIS A 158 -2.00 0.59 -1.01
N PHE A 159 -2.26 1.41 -2.02
CA PHE A 159 -2.12 2.86 -1.96
C PHE A 159 -3.44 3.55 -2.24
N TRP A 160 -3.66 4.64 -1.54
CA TRP A 160 -4.77 5.55 -1.75
C TRP A 160 -4.25 6.94 -2.07
N VAL A 161 -4.61 7.47 -3.24
CA VAL A 161 -4.39 8.88 -3.59
C VAL A 161 -5.61 9.65 -3.12
N ALA A 162 -5.49 10.29 -1.97
CA ALA A 162 -6.59 10.95 -1.27
C ALA A 162 -6.49 12.48 -1.39
N PRO A 163 -7.63 13.20 -1.53
CA PRO A 163 -7.67 14.64 -1.29
C PRO A 163 -7.06 15.00 0.07
N GLU A 164 -6.44 16.18 0.17
CA GLU A 164 -5.67 16.59 1.36
C GLU A 164 -6.47 16.53 2.68
N ASP A 165 -7.75 16.90 2.64
CA ASP A 165 -8.66 16.87 3.79
C ASP A 165 -8.99 15.44 4.22
N MET A 166 -9.23 14.53 3.25
CA MET A 166 -9.42 13.11 3.50
C MET A 166 -8.15 12.45 4.05
N ALA A 167 -6.99 12.80 3.47
CA ALA A 167 -5.72 12.30 3.97
C ALA A 167 -5.50 12.69 5.45
N LYS A 168 -5.78 13.94 5.81
CA LYS A 168 -5.70 14.40 7.21
C LYS A 168 -6.65 13.66 8.14
N ARG A 169 -7.85 13.31 7.65
CA ARG A 169 -8.84 12.56 8.43
C ARG A 169 -8.39 11.13 8.71
N TRP A 170 -7.80 10.48 7.72
CA TRP A 170 -7.57 9.04 7.73
C TRP A 170 -6.16 8.63 8.12
N GLN A 171 -5.15 9.45 7.89
CA GLN A 171 -3.76 9.14 8.23
C GLN A 171 -3.61 8.83 9.72
N GLY A 172 -3.01 7.70 10.05
CA GLY A 172 -2.86 7.20 11.42
C GLY A 172 -4.05 6.40 11.94
N THR A 173 -5.16 6.33 11.19
CA THR A 173 -6.34 5.58 11.60
C THR A 173 -6.10 4.08 11.56
N THR A 174 -6.39 3.39 12.67
CA THR A 174 -6.43 1.93 12.73
C THR A 174 -7.81 1.46 12.33
N LEU A 175 -7.89 0.81 11.17
CA LEU A 175 -9.13 0.23 10.67
C LEU A 175 -9.49 -1.07 11.41
N TYR A 176 -8.49 -1.89 11.73
CA TYR A 176 -8.68 -3.14 12.46
C TYR A 176 -7.46 -3.47 13.31
N SER A 177 -7.70 -4.03 14.49
CA SER A 177 -6.63 -4.59 15.34
C SER A 177 -7.20 -5.75 16.14
N GLY A 178 -6.74 -6.96 15.87
CA GLY A 178 -7.28 -8.18 16.46
C GLY A 178 -6.29 -9.35 16.47
N PRO A 179 -6.71 -10.53 16.94
CA PRO A 179 -5.88 -11.72 16.91
C PRO A 179 -5.54 -12.11 15.47
N SER A 180 -4.31 -12.56 15.25
CA SER A 180 -3.91 -13.15 13.97
C SER A 180 -4.24 -14.65 14.00
N THR A 181 -4.89 -15.11 12.93
CA THR A 181 -5.20 -16.54 12.73
C THR A 181 -4.38 -17.16 11.61
N VAL A 182 -3.50 -16.37 10.98
CA VAL A 182 -2.65 -16.87 9.90
C VAL A 182 -1.52 -17.70 10.48
N LYS A 183 -1.45 -18.98 10.10
CA LYS A 183 -0.51 -19.98 10.63
C LYS A 183 0.98 -19.60 10.54
N PHE A 184 1.34 -18.68 9.67
CA PHE A 184 2.71 -18.24 9.43
C PHE A 184 3.04 -16.89 10.07
N SER A 185 2.06 -16.23 10.69
CA SER A 185 2.33 -14.98 11.39
C SER A 185 3.11 -15.23 12.69
N ARG A 186 4.29 -14.61 12.81
CA ARG A 186 5.03 -14.56 14.07
C ARG A 186 4.38 -13.62 15.09
N SER A 187 3.43 -12.80 14.65
CA SER A 187 2.72 -11.88 15.53
C SER A 187 1.36 -12.47 15.92
N PRO A 188 1.03 -12.51 17.21
CA PRO A 188 -0.29 -12.95 17.68
C PRO A 188 -1.41 -11.94 17.34
N LYS A 189 -1.08 -10.82 16.74
CA LYS A 189 -2.01 -9.72 16.47
C LYS A 189 -1.80 -9.16 15.07
N VAL A 190 -2.89 -8.95 14.35
CA VAL A 190 -2.96 -8.23 13.08
C VAL A 190 -3.43 -6.81 13.33
N THR A 191 -2.79 -5.84 12.70
CA THR A 191 -3.25 -4.45 12.69
C THR A 191 -3.28 -3.97 11.25
N ILE A 192 -4.45 -3.50 10.79
CA ILE A 192 -4.66 -2.87 9.49
C ILE A 192 -4.89 -1.39 9.76
N LYS A 193 -4.07 -0.55 9.15
CA LYS A 193 -4.09 0.90 9.38
C LYS A 193 -3.78 1.68 8.11
N ILE A 194 -4.21 2.94 8.12
CA ILE A 194 -3.87 3.90 7.07
C ILE A 194 -2.70 4.74 7.56
N THR A 195 -1.64 4.82 6.77
CA THR A 195 -0.40 5.52 7.14
C THR A 195 0.05 6.44 6.02
N SER A 196 1.13 7.19 6.25
CA SER A 196 1.99 7.70 5.18
C SER A 196 2.39 6.56 4.25
N PRO A 197 2.85 6.84 3.03
CA PRO A 197 3.26 5.79 2.10
C PRO A 197 4.21 4.80 2.75
N ASP A 198 3.96 3.52 2.52
CA ASP A 198 4.74 2.43 3.13
C ASP A 198 6.04 2.19 2.34
N TRP A 199 6.93 3.18 2.36
CA TRP A 199 8.22 3.09 1.68
C TRP A 199 9.14 2.04 2.28
N ILE A 200 8.90 1.60 3.53
CA ILE A 200 9.65 0.53 4.19
C ILE A 200 9.39 -0.80 3.49
N ASN A 201 8.11 -1.16 3.31
CA ASN A 201 7.78 -2.38 2.59
C ASN A 201 8.08 -2.26 1.09
N TYR A 202 7.91 -1.07 0.51
CA TYR A 202 8.33 -0.79 -0.86
C TYR A 202 9.83 -1.06 -1.04
N TRP A 203 10.69 -0.56 -0.16
CA TRP A 203 12.11 -0.85 -0.16
C TRP A 203 12.40 -2.34 0.02
N SER A 204 11.68 -3.01 0.93
CA SER A 204 11.84 -4.45 1.17
C SER A 204 11.51 -5.27 -0.08
N PHE A 205 10.50 -4.88 -0.84
CA PHE A 205 10.15 -5.53 -2.11
C PHE A 205 11.21 -5.29 -3.17
N LEU A 206 11.75 -4.09 -3.29
CA LEU A 206 12.87 -3.79 -4.19
C LEU A 206 14.10 -4.62 -3.84
N THR A 207 14.47 -4.70 -2.55
CA THR A 207 15.64 -5.47 -2.12
C THR A 207 15.50 -6.96 -2.44
N TYR A 208 14.27 -7.48 -2.38
CA TYR A 208 13.96 -8.85 -2.78
C TYR A 208 13.99 -9.01 -4.30
N ALA A 209 13.31 -8.16 -5.05
CA ALA A 209 13.20 -8.21 -6.50
C ALA A 209 14.57 -8.11 -7.18
N PHE A 210 15.45 -7.24 -6.68
CA PHE A 210 16.79 -7.01 -7.21
C PHE A 210 17.90 -7.76 -6.48
N ARG A 211 17.55 -8.68 -5.56
CA ARG A 211 18.49 -9.51 -4.81
C ARG A 211 19.60 -8.69 -4.13
N ILE A 212 19.25 -7.52 -3.60
CA ILE A 212 20.20 -6.64 -2.91
C ILE A 212 20.85 -7.42 -1.74
N PRO A 213 22.17 -7.43 -1.58
CA PRO A 213 22.84 -8.13 -0.50
C PRO A 213 22.37 -7.67 0.88
N LYS A 214 22.26 -8.59 1.84
CA LYS A 214 21.66 -8.31 3.17
C LYS A 214 22.34 -7.18 3.93
N GLU A 215 23.65 -7.01 3.75
CA GLU A 215 24.44 -5.94 4.35
C GLU A 215 24.02 -4.54 3.84
N HIS A 216 23.32 -4.46 2.72
CA HIS A 216 22.83 -3.23 2.11
C HIS A 216 21.31 -3.06 2.22
N ASN A 217 20.58 -4.02 2.83
CA ASN A 217 19.12 -3.98 2.96
C ASN A 217 18.60 -2.98 4.00
N ALA A 218 19.48 -2.33 4.77
CA ALA A 218 19.05 -1.31 5.70
C ALA A 218 18.31 -0.18 4.98
N LEU A 219 17.19 0.25 5.55
CA LEU A 219 16.37 1.33 5.02
C LEU A 219 17.22 2.60 4.80
N PRO A 220 17.02 3.32 3.70
CA PRO A 220 17.62 4.64 3.54
C PRO A 220 17.26 5.60 4.67
N GLU A 221 18.21 6.44 5.09
CA GLU A 221 17.95 7.45 6.13
C GLU A 221 16.80 8.40 5.70
N GLY A 222 15.95 8.74 6.66
CA GLY A 222 14.84 9.67 6.46
C GLY A 222 13.54 9.04 5.94
N LEU A 223 13.46 7.72 5.83
CA LEU A 223 12.21 7.00 5.46
C LEU A 223 11.55 6.29 6.66
N ASP A 224 12.01 6.55 7.87
CA ASP A 224 11.57 5.87 9.12
C ASP A 224 10.27 6.45 9.71
N HIS A 225 9.40 7.08 8.94
CA HIS A 225 8.22 7.84 9.44
C HIS A 225 6.99 7.01 9.62
#